data_a0289624a9299f7a4aa02885f58a5cc0
#
_entry.id   a0289624a9299f7a4aa02885f58a5cc0
#
_cell.length_a   1.000
_cell.length_b   1.000
_cell.length_c   1.000
_cell.angle_alpha   90.00
_cell.angle_beta   90.00
_cell.angle_gamma   90.00
#
_symmetry.space_group_name_H-M   'P 1'
#
loop_
_entity.id
_entity.type
_entity.pdbx_description
1 polymer ?
#
loop_
_entity_poly.entity_id
_entity_poly.type
_entity_poly.pdbx_seq_one_letter_code
_entity_poly.pdbx_strand_id
1 'polypeptide(L)'
;MLRRSICIGVCGIVLGVAGASALRADDGPATSPPQRAPVPDAAELGRRQKAIREIFKDDYQKKSSADRAALARKLILQSEDGTTDRADGYVLLQQGCELAIEAGDTAGAIWATSRITQLYAVNEWQTRLTTLRSCAKAAATPRANSALAIGAIELFDDLVAAGEIEDAARAISLAESASKKSEDPMSTQASHDRETRMRALRTGFEQFQKAAAALRENPNSAADNLAAGKFLCFTKGDWDHGLPMLTKGSDARLKQLAGEDLLAPADAEAQKRIADAWWDAGKAAEPEGRQRAAYWYRRALPGLGGLSRKFAQKRIDEFQSAAPGSQRIVDLLARFDPGRDVVHGKWTFHDGEIASGEGGDTRVELPYVPGEEYDFRVVFTRVSGNFAFDQLGRLGDQSFEWEIGYDHNTVYGFQDLDGAHIDRNGSAVRVPKCIENGRTYVSIVKVRKGRIEGWVNGQLVKSIDVPGIRLSLPEQWLLRHPECLGVGTFDSPTTFHAIEVIEVTGKGKLLR
;
A
#
# COMPACT_ATOMS: atom_id res chain seq x y z
N MET A 1 14.32 36.56 33.75
CA MET A 1 15.05 36.58 32.46
C MET A 1 14.18 35.82 31.46
N LEU A 2 13.44 36.59 30.65
CA LEU A 2 12.50 36.09 29.65
C LEU A 2 13.26 35.52 28.45
N ARG A 3 13.06 34.28 28.12
CA ARG A 3 13.42 33.72 26.80
C ARG A 3 12.23 33.92 25.82
N ARG A 4 12.43 34.82 24.90
CA ARG A 4 11.50 35.04 23.76
C ARG A 4 11.59 33.87 22.77
N SER A 5 10.48 33.19 22.60
CA SER A 5 10.26 32.28 21.45
C SER A 5 10.03 33.11 20.19
N ILE A 6 10.88 32.93 19.22
CA ILE A 6 10.73 33.54 17.89
C ILE A 6 9.88 32.57 17.07
N CYS A 7 8.61 32.90 16.90
CA CYS A 7 7.76 32.30 15.87
C CYS A 7 8.16 32.91 14.53
N ILE A 8 8.80 32.14 13.66
CA ILE A 8 9.00 32.53 12.27
C ILE A 8 7.72 32.16 11.52
N GLY A 9 6.87 33.17 11.34
CA GLY A 9 5.71 33.08 10.47
C GLY A 9 6.18 32.99 9.02
N VAL A 10 5.82 31.94 8.32
CA VAL A 10 5.95 31.84 6.87
C VAL A 10 4.86 32.73 6.27
N CYS A 11 5.27 33.94 5.88
CA CYS A 11 4.42 34.89 5.19
C CYS A 11 4.17 34.39 3.76
N GLY A 12 2.96 33.91 3.48
CA GLY A 12 2.54 33.58 2.14
C GLY A 12 2.46 34.84 1.28
N ILE A 13 3.25 34.89 0.23
CA ILE A 13 3.10 35.92 -0.82
C ILE A 13 2.00 35.42 -1.77
N VAL A 14 0.80 35.95 -1.57
CA VAL A 14 -0.29 35.86 -2.55
C VAL A 14 0.00 36.92 -3.62
N LEU A 15 0.55 36.50 -4.74
CA LEU A 15 0.55 37.30 -5.97
C LEU A 15 -0.78 37.00 -6.67
N GLY A 16 -1.72 37.91 -6.54
CA GLY A 16 -2.97 37.90 -7.29
C GLY A 16 -2.69 38.11 -8.77
N VAL A 17 -3.00 37.11 -9.59
CA VAL A 17 -3.22 37.27 -11.01
C VAL A 17 -4.66 36.89 -11.29
N ALA A 18 -5.40 37.91 -11.73
CA ALA A 18 -6.79 37.80 -12.12
C ALA A 18 -6.95 36.98 -13.42
N GLY A 19 -7.87 36.05 -13.38
CA GLY A 19 -8.78 35.71 -14.48
C GLY A 19 -8.21 35.12 -15.75
N ALA A 20 -8.31 33.80 -15.88
CA ALA A 20 -8.68 33.18 -17.15
C ALA A 20 -9.56 31.96 -16.81
N SER A 21 -10.87 32.10 -17.12
CA SER A 21 -11.81 30.98 -17.08
C SER A 21 -11.42 29.94 -18.12
N ALA A 22 -10.82 28.82 -17.69
CA ALA A 22 -10.62 27.66 -18.53
C ALA A 22 -11.92 26.85 -18.55
N LEU A 23 -12.44 26.64 -19.76
CA LEU A 23 -13.56 25.77 -20.10
C LEU A 23 -13.30 24.37 -19.53
N ARG A 24 -14.14 23.96 -18.59
CA ARG A 24 -14.23 22.57 -18.15
C ARG A 24 -14.79 21.76 -19.30
N ALA A 25 -14.01 20.83 -19.82
CA ALA A 25 -14.54 19.70 -20.56
C ALA A 25 -15.37 18.84 -19.59
N ASP A 26 -16.56 18.47 -20.04
CA ASP A 26 -17.56 17.67 -19.34
C ASP A 26 -17.02 16.24 -19.18
N ASP A 27 -16.32 15.99 -18.10
CA ASP A 27 -16.05 14.63 -17.63
C ASP A 27 -17.29 14.20 -16.85
N GLY A 28 -17.89 13.06 -17.27
CA GLY A 28 -19.05 12.46 -16.62
C GLY A 28 -18.89 12.35 -15.09
N PRO A 29 -19.92 12.08 -14.29
CA PRO A 29 -19.92 12.32 -12.86
C PRO A 29 -18.78 11.55 -12.18
N ALA A 30 -17.66 12.23 -11.97
CA ALA A 30 -16.65 11.82 -11.03
C ALA A 30 -17.35 11.76 -9.68
N THR A 31 -17.52 10.58 -9.13
CA THR A 31 -17.96 10.39 -7.75
C THR A 31 -16.98 11.17 -6.88
N SER A 32 -17.45 12.27 -6.31
CA SER A 32 -16.68 13.05 -5.34
C SER A 32 -16.17 12.08 -4.26
N PRO A 33 -14.87 12.15 -3.85
CA PRO A 33 -14.39 11.31 -2.79
C PRO A 33 -15.32 11.43 -1.58
N PRO A 34 -15.63 10.35 -0.87
CA PRO A 34 -16.57 10.36 0.23
C PRO A 34 -16.16 11.44 1.24
N GLN A 35 -17.08 12.34 1.58
CA GLN A 35 -16.80 13.45 2.46
C GLN A 35 -16.47 12.92 3.86
N ARG A 36 -15.24 13.15 4.32
CA ARG A 36 -14.79 12.76 5.66
C ARG A 36 -15.66 13.43 6.72
N ALA A 37 -16.08 12.67 7.74
CA ALA A 37 -16.90 13.20 8.81
C ALA A 37 -16.11 14.19 9.70
N PRO A 38 -16.75 15.22 10.26
CA PRO A 38 -16.09 16.07 11.24
C PRO A 38 -15.76 15.29 12.51
N VAL A 39 -14.67 15.68 13.18
CA VAL A 39 -14.35 15.16 14.50
C VAL A 39 -15.33 15.76 15.51
N PRO A 40 -15.94 14.94 16.42
CA PRO A 40 -16.80 15.46 17.47
C PRO A 40 -16.10 16.45 18.38
N ASP A 41 -16.82 17.39 18.97
CA ASP A 41 -16.24 18.35 19.92
C ASP A 41 -15.81 17.66 21.24
N ALA A 42 -14.97 18.34 22.01
CA ALA A 42 -14.39 17.78 23.23
C ALA A 42 -15.43 17.35 24.28
N ALA A 43 -16.58 18.06 24.38
CA ALA A 43 -17.64 17.73 25.33
C ALA A 43 -18.39 16.48 24.87
N GLU A 44 -18.64 16.35 23.58
CA GLU A 44 -19.24 15.17 22.96
C GLU A 44 -18.32 13.95 23.07
N LEU A 45 -17.04 14.10 22.76
CA LEU A 45 -16.03 13.04 22.94
C LEU A 45 -16.03 12.51 24.38
N GLY A 46 -16.01 13.39 25.38
CA GLY A 46 -16.01 12.99 26.78
C GLY A 46 -17.26 12.21 27.21
N ARG A 47 -18.45 12.65 26.72
CA ARG A 47 -19.70 11.93 27.03
C ARG A 47 -19.72 10.52 26.41
N ARG A 48 -19.36 10.43 25.13
CA ARG A 48 -19.35 9.15 24.37
C ARG A 48 -18.28 8.19 24.90
N GLN A 49 -17.11 8.69 25.22
CA GLN A 49 -16.05 7.90 25.85
C GLN A 49 -16.48 7.28 27.17
N LYS A 50 -17.19 8.05 28.01
CA LYS A 50 -17.75 7.53 29.26
C LYS A 50 -18.81 6.45 29.02
N ALA A 51 -19.69 6.64 28.06
CA ALA A 51 -20.71 5.65 27.70
C ALA A 51 -20.06 4.34 27.19
N ILE A 52 -19.09 4.44 26.28
CA ILE A 52 -18.38 3.27 25.76
C ILE A 52 -17.66 2.51 26.88
N ARG A 53 -17.00 3.23 27.82
CA ARG A 53 -16.35 2.59 28.97
C ARG A 53 -17.33 1.89 29.90
N GLU A 54 -18.54 2.40 30.06
CA GLU A 54 -19.57 1.70 30.85
C GLU A 54 -20.10 0.45 30.13
N ILE A 55 -20.32 0.52 28.82
CA ILE A 55 -20.76 -0.63 28.00
C ILE A 55 -19.72 -1.77 28.05
N PHE A 56 -18.44 -1.44 27.96
CA PHE A 56 -17.35 -2.44 27.95
C PHE A 56 -16.64 -2.55 29.29
N LYS A 57 -17.30 -2.19 30.39
CA LYS A 57 -16.71 -2.09 31.74
C LYS A 57 -15.96 -3.33 32.17
N ASP A 58 -16.53 -4.51 31.94
CA ASP A 58 -15.92 -5.79 32.35
C ASP A 58 -14.63 -6.07 31.53
N ASP A 59 -14.59 -5.67 30.28
CA ASP A 59 -13.40 -5.81 29.45
C ASP A 59 -12.31 -4.80 29.87
N TYR A 60 -12.67 -3.56 30.25
CA TYR A 60 -11.74 -2.57 30.80
C TYR A 60 -11.16 -2.95 32.18
N GLN A 61 -11.81 -3.82 32.95
CA GLN A 61 -11.27 -4.31 34.21
C GLN A 61 -10.12 -5.31 34.01
N LYS A 62 -10.06 -5.98 32.88
CA LYS A 62 -8.98 -6.89 32.49
C LYS A 62 -7.72 -6.08 32.14
N LYS A 63 -6.56 -6.47 32.68
CA LYS A 63 -5.35 -5.61 32.61
C LYS A 63 -4.18 -6.24 31.89
N SER A 64 -4.27 -7.51 31.45
CA SER A 64 -3.20 -8.11 30.69
C SER A 64 -3.06 -7.45 29.31
N SER A 65 -1.86 -7.48 28.71
CA SER A 65 -1.65 -6.97 27.36
C SER A 65 -2.55 -7.69 26.33
N ALA A 66 -2.78 -9.00 26.54
CA ALA A 66 -3.66 -9.79 25.66
C ALA A 66 -5.13 -9.32 25.77
N ASP A 67 -5.62 -9.04 26.98
CA ASP A 67 -6.98 -8.54 27.19
C ASP A 67 -7.17 -7.15 26.59
N ARG A 68 -6.17 -6.26 26.74
CA ARG A 68 -6.20 -4.93 26.14
C ARG A 68 -6.19 -4.99 24.62
N ALA A 69 -5.38 -5.87 24.03
CA ALA A 69 -5.36 -6.07 22.58
C ALA A 69 -6.71 -6.64 22.09
N ALA A 70 -7.32 -7.56 22.84
CA ALA A 70 -8.64 -8.09 22.52
C ALA A 70 -9.74 -7.01 22.58
N LEU A 71 -9.73 -6.18 23.63
CA LEU A 71 -10.65 -5.05 23.75
C LEU A 71 -10.42 -4.01 22.63
N ALA A 72 -9.16 -3.66 22.34
CA ALA A 72 -8.82 -2.75 21.25
C ALA A 72 -9.45 -3.22 19.93
N ARG A 73 -9.24 -4.50 19.58
CA ARG A 73 -9.83 -5.10 18.38
C ARG A 73 -11.35 -5.04 18.38
N LYS A 74 -11.99 -5.39 19.53
CA LYS A 74 -13.44 -5.36 19.68
C LYS A 74 -14.00 -3.97 19.41
N LEU A 75 -13.37 -2.90 19.95
CA LEU A 75 -13.79 -1.53 19.73
C LEU A 75 -13.60 -1.09 18.26
N ILE A 76 -12.49 -1.47 17.65
CA ILE A 76 -12.22 -1.15 16.23
C ILE A 76 -13.27 -1.82 15.34
N LEU A 77 -13.55 -3.10 15.53
CA LEU A 77 -14.60 -3.82 14.78
C LEU A 77 -15.99 -3.23 15.01
N GLN A 78 -16.32 -2.85 16.27
CA GLN A 78 -17.60 -2.21 16.57
C GLN A 78 -17.78 -0.87 15.87
N SER A 79 -16.69 -0.15 15.60
CA SER A 79 -16.74 1.12 14.84
C SER A 79 -17.15 0.93 13.37
N GLU A 80 -16.98 -0.28 12.84
CA GLU A 80 -17.29 -0.64 11.46
C GLU A 80 -18.70 -1.22 11.29
N ASP A 81 -19.40 -1.45 12.41
CA ASP A 81 -20.80 -1.87 12.40
C ASP A 81 -21.66 -0.77 11.75
N GLY A 82 -22.39 -1.13 10.70
CA GLY A 82 -23.22 -0.19 9.92
C GLY A 82 -24.32 0.51 10.74
N THR A 83 -24.56 0.06 11.98
CA THR A 83 -25.50 0.70 12.93
C THR A 83 -24.81 1.73 13.83
N THR A 84 -23.48 1.79 13.84
CA THR A 84 -22.71 2.68 14.71
C THR A 84 -22.77 4.13 14.18
N ASP A 85 -23.19 5.06 15.03
CA ASP A 85 -23.13 6.49 14.77
C ASP A 85 -21.68 6.92 14.50
N ARG A 86 -21.48 7.83 13.55
CA ARG A 86 -20.15 8.31 13.17
C ARG A 86 -19.35 8.90 14.32
N ALA A 87 -19.99 9.57 15.28
CA ALA A 87 -19.28 10.12 16.43
C ALA A 87 -18.89 9.03 17.43
N ASP A 88 -19.73 8.00 17.62
CA ASP A 88 -19.35 6.81 18.38
C ASP A 88 -18.24 6.03 17.70
N GLY A 89 -18.30 5.88 16.36
CA GLY A 89 -17.25 5.25 15.56
C GLY A 89 -15.89 5.91 15.74
N TYR A 90 -15.85 7.26 15.78
CA TYR A 90 -14.60 7.98 16.05
C TYR A 90 -14.02 7.64 17.42
N VAL A 91 -14.86 7.66 18.47
CA VAL A 91 -14.40 7.37 19.85
C VAL A 91 -13.98 5.91 20.00
N LEU A 92 -14.70 4.98 19.38
CA LEU A 92 -14.35 3.55 19.38
C LEU A 92 -12.97 3.35 18.73
N LEU A 93 -12.70 3.97 17.58
CA LEU A 93 -11.40 3.90 16.90
C LEU A 93 -10.29 4.55 17.74
N GLN A 94 -10.55 5.70 18.36
CA GLN A 94 -9.59 6.37 19.22
C GLN A 94 -9.24 5.51 20.43
N GLN A 95 -10.24 4.99 21.16
CA GLN A 95 -10.02 4.11 22.32
C GLN A 95 -9.35 2.80 21.91
N GLY A 96 -9.74 2.23 20.77
CA GLY A 96 -9.10 1.04 20.20
C GLY A 96 -7.62 1.28 19.89
N CYS A 97 -7.28 2.42 19.30
CA CYS A 97 -5.89 2.82 19.04
C CYS A 97 -5.08 2.95 20.34
N GLU A 98 -5.60 3.65 21.34
CA GLU A 98 -4.95 3.84 22.65
C GLU A 98 -4.68 2.49 23.33
N LEU A 99 -5.68 1.61 23.39
CA LEU A 99 -5.54 0.28 23.98
C LEU A 99 -4.57 -0.62 23.23
N ALA A 100 -4.56 -0.54 21.89
CA ALA A 100 -3.60 -1.29 21.06
C ALA A 100 -2.15 -0.82 21.35
N ILE A 101 -1.91 0.50 21.47
CA ILE A 101 -0.62 1.05 21.85
C ILE A 101 -0.21 0.54 23.24
N GLU A 102 -1.10 0.62 24.24
CA GLU A 102 -0.83 0.14 25.60
C GLU A 102 -0.53 -1.36 25.65
N ALA A 103 -1.16 -2.14 24.77
CA ALA A 103 -0.94 -3.57 24.63
C ALA A 103 0.35 -3.94 23.89
N GLY A 104 1.01 -2.97 23.24
CA GLY A 104 2.12 -3.24 22.31
C GLY A 104 1.68 -3.83 20.96
N ASP A 105 0.37 -3.79 20.65
CA ASP A 105 -0.19 -4.21 19.36
C ASP A 105 -0.06 -3.07 18.34
N THR A 106 1.14 -2.94 17.78
CA THR A 106 1.45 -1.91 16.77
C THR A 106 0.57 -2.03 15.53
N ALA A 107 0.28 -3.24 15.07
CA ALA A 107 -0.54 -3.48 13.89
C ALA A 107 -1.98 -2.99 14.13
N GLY A 108 -2.57 -3.31 15.27
CA GLY A 108 -3.90 -2.82 15.66
C GLY A 108 -3.96 -1.29 15.76
N ALA A 109 -2.93 -0.65 16.31
CA ALA A 109 -2.85 0.81 16.39
C ALA A 109 -2.77 1.47 15.01
N ILE A 110 -1.98 0.92 14.09
CA ILE A 110 -1.88 1.39 12.70
C ILE A 110 -3.22 1.23 11.98
N TRP A 111 -3.89 0.08 12.16
CA TRP A 111 -5.19 -0.16 11.56
C TRP A 111 -6.23 0.86 12.03
N ALA A 112 -6.40 1.05 13.36
CA ALA A 112 -7.32 2.05 13.90
C ALA A 112 -7.02 3.46 13.35
N THR A 113 -5.75 3.84 13.28
CA THR A 113 -5.32 5.14 12.76
C THR A 113 -5.65 5.30 11.28
N SER A 114 -5.45 4.27 10.48
CA SER A 114 -5.81 4.28 9.05
C SER A 114 -7.31 4.51 8.86
N ARG A 115 -8.16 3.87 9.68
CA ARG A 115 -9.61 4.09 9.65
C ARG A 115 -9.99 5.51 10.08
N ILE A 116 -9.35 6.06 11.12
CA ILE A 116 -9.57 7.45 11.55
C ILE A 116 -9.26 8.41 10.39
N THR A 117 -8.10 8.27 9.75
CA THR A 117 -7.68 9.18 8.67
C THR A 117 -8.51 9.04 7.39
N GLN A 118 -9.06 7.86 7.14
CA GLN A 118 -9.98 7.63 6.01
C GLN A 118 -11.36 8.23 6.22
N LEU A 119 -11.92 8.07 7.43
CA LEU A 119 -13.33 8.36 7.71
C LEU A 119 -13.56 9.77 8.26
N TYR A 120 -12.56 10.38 8.90
CA TYR A 120 -12.72 11.64 9.64
C TYR A 120 -11.78 12.73 9.12
N ALA A 121 -12.22 13.99 9.27
CA ALA A 121 -11.46 15.18 8.88
C ALA A 121 -10.38 15.51 9.90
N VAL A 122 -9.33 14.68 9.94
CA VAL A 122 -8.12 14.86 10.76
C VAL A 122 -6.93 15.21 9.87
N ASN A 123 -5.86 15.77 10.48
CA ASN A 123 -4.59 15.87 9.77
C ASN A 123 -3.95 14.49 9.68
N GLU A 124 -4.00 13.90 8.49
CA GLU A 124 -3.58 12.53 8.22
C GLU A 124 -2.12 12.28 8.64
N TRP A 125 -1.19 13.12 8.18
CA TRP A 125 0.23 12.94 8.41
C TRP A 125 0.60 13.02 9.91
N GLN A 126 0.08 14.03 10.59
CA GLN A 126 0.32 14.20 12.03
C GLN A 126 -0.30 13.08 12.85
N THR A 127 -1.48 12.61 12.49
CA THR A 127 -2.17 11.50 13.17
C THR A 127 -1.35 10.22 13.03
N ARG A 128 -0.97 9.83 11.82
CA ARG A 128 -0.16 8.63 11.54
C ARG A 128 1.21 8.71 12.24
N LEU A 129 1.90 9.84 12.14
CA LEU A 129 3.22 10.02 12.76
C LEU A 129 3.15 9.99 14.30
N THR A 130 2.11 10.55 14.89
CA THR A 130 1.89 10.54 16.35
C THR A 130 1.63 9.13 16.85
N THR A 131 0.81 8.36 16.14
CA THR A 131 0.55 6.95 16.45
C THR A 131 1.83 6.12 16.40
N LEU A 132 2.62 6.22 15.31
CA LEU A 132 3.89 5.48 15.20
C LEU A 132 4.89 5.85 16.28
N ARG A 133 4.96 7.12 16.68
CA ARG A 133 5.81 7.56 17.80
C ARG A 133 5.35 6.96 19.14
N SER A 134 4.06 6.84 19.33
CA SER A 134 3.50 6.22 20.53
C SER A 134 3.76 4.72 20.55
N CYS A 135 3.59 4.04 19.40
CA CYS A 135 3.96 2.65 19.21
C CYS A 135 5.45 2.40 19.48
N ALA A 136 6.34 3.30 19.04
CA ALA A 136 7.78 3.17 19.25
C ALA A 136 8.20 3.15 20.74
N LYS A 137 7.41 3.77 21.62
CA LYS A 137 7.61 3.73 23.07
C LYS A 137 7.12 2.43 23.69
N ALA A 138 6.11 1.79 23.10
CA ALA A 138 5.46 0.60 23.63
C ALA A 138 5.96 -0.70 22.97
N ALA A 139 6.60 -0.65 21.81
CA ALA A 139 7.04 -1.82 21.05
C ALA A 139 8.21 -2.52 21.76
N ALA A 140 7.90 -3.57 22.53
CA ALA A 140 8.86 -4.36 23.32
C ALA A 140 9.29 -5.66 22.63
N THR A 141 8.61 -6.11 21.56
CA THR A 141 8.89 -7.39 20.89
C THR A 141 9.43 -7.16 19.47
N PRO A 142 10.23 -8.10 18.91
CA PRO A 142 10.66 -8.05 17.51
C PRO A 142 9.49 -7.86 16.54
N ARG A 143 8.39 -8.57 16.78
CA ARG A 143 7.17 -8.47 15.97
C ARG A 143 6.54 -7.07 15.99
N ALA A 144 6.40 -6.46 17.17
CA ALA A 144 5.88 -5.10 17.31
C ALA A 144 6.78 -4.09 16.59
N ASN A 145 8.09 -4.27 16.67
CA ASN A 145 9.08 -3.45 15.99
C ASN A 145 9.08 -3.67 14.47
N SER A 146 8.83 -4.89 13.97
CA SER A 146 8.67 -5.16 12.53
C SER A 146 7.43 -4.43 11.99
N ALA A 147 6.29 -4.53 12.64
CA ALA A 147 5.09 -3.79 12.26
C ALA A 147 5.30 -2.27 12.29
N LEU A 148 6.04 -1.77 13.28
CA LEU A 148 6.41 -0.35 13.38
C LEU A 148 7.32 0.09 12.22
N ALA A 149 8.33 -0.71 11.88
CA ALA A 149 9.24 -0.43 10.77
C ALA A 149 8.47 -0.36 9.44
N ILE A 150 7.62 -1.34 9.17
CA ILE A 150 6.79 -1.37 7.95
C ILE A 150 5.88 -0.15 7.88
N GLY A 151 5.10 0.14 8.92
CA GLY A 151 4.20 1.29 8.94
C GLY A 151 4.92 2.64 8.83
N ALA A 152 6.15 2.73 9.36
CA ALA A 152 6.96 3.94 9.23
C ALA A 152 7.59 4.10 7.83
N ILE A 153 7.95 2.99 7.16
CA ILE A 153 8.39 2.98 5.76
C ILE A 153 7.26 3.41 4.83
N GLU A 154 6.07 2.86 5.01
CA GLU A 154 4.88 3.25 4.24
C GLU A 154 4.58 4.75 4.42
N LEU A 155 4.58 5.22 5.66
CA LEU A 155 4.38 6.66 5.92
C LEU A 155 5.47 7.52 5.29
N PHE A 156 6.73 7.08 5.28
CA PHE A 156 7.82 7.78 4.61
C PHE A 156 7.56 7.92 3.10
N ASP A 157 7.19 6.83 2.44
CA ASP A 157 6.93 6.85 1.00
C ASP A 157 5.75 7.78 0.65
N ASP A 158 4.68 7.78 1.45
CA ASP A 158 3.54 8.68 1.30
C ASP A 158 3.91 10.14 1.51
N LEU A 159 4.69 10.45 2.55
CA LEU A 159 5.14 11.81 2.87
C LEU A 159 6.08 12.37 1.80
N VAL A 160 6.96 11.53 1.25
CA VAL A 160 7.81 11.93 0.12
C VAL A 160 6.96 12.24 -1.11
N ALA A 161 5.95 11.41 -1.40
CA ALA A 161 5.02 11.65 -2.51
C ALA A 161 4.21 12.94 -2.32
N ALA A 162 3.86 13.30 -1.07
CA ALA A 162 3.18 14.53 -0.72
C ALA A 162 4.12 15.76 -0.64
N GLY A 163 5.44 15.55 -0.72
CA GLY A 163 6.44 16.63 -0.59
C GLY A 163 6.73 17.08 0.84
N GLU A 164 6.26 16.31 1.84
CA GLU A 164 6.42 16.61 3.28
C GLU A 164 7.77 16.07 3.81
N ILE A 165 8.87 16.67 3.34
CA ILE A 165 10.24 16.17 3.51
C ILE A 165 10.67 16.10 4.98
N GLU A 166 10.25 17.06 5.82
CA GLU A 166 10.61 17.05 7.24
C GLU A 166 9.93 15.92 8.01
N ASP A 167 8.65 15.68 7.73
CA ASP A 167 7.91 14.57 8.35
C ASP A 167 8.37 13.21 7.81
N ALA A 168 8.74 13.13 6.52
CA ALA A 168 9.38 11.96 5.94
C ALA A 168 10.70 11.61 6.67
N ALA A 169 11.52 12.61 6.99
CA ALA A 169 12.72 12.40 7.77
C ALA A 169 12.46 11.85 9.18
N ARG A 170 11.35 12.25 9.79
CA ARG A 170 10.91 11.73 11.10
C ARG A 170 10.42 10.28 10.98
N ALA A 171 9.67 9.98 9.92
CA ALA A 171 9.16 8.65 9.67
C ALA A 171 10.30 7.64 9.42
N ILE A 172 11.27 7.98 8.57
CA ILE A 172 12.38 7.06 8.30
C ILE A 172 13.29 6.83 9.52
N SER A 173 13.48 7.83 10.37
CA SER A 173 14.20 7.66 11.63
C SER A 173 13.51 6.67 12.58
N LEU A 174 12.19 6.67 12.62
CA LEU A 174 11.41 5.65 13.35
C LEU A 174 11.59 4.27 12.73
N ALA A 175 11.51 4.17 11.39
CA ALA A 175 11.70 2.92 10.67
C ALA A 175 13.07 2.30 10.95
N GLU A 176 14.16 3.07 10.87
CA GLU A 176 15.52 2.61 11.17
C GLU A 176 15.68 2.11 12.61
N SER A 177 15.11 2.85 13.56
CA SER A 177 15.18 2.45 14.97
C SER A 177 14.41 1.15 15.22
N ALA A 178 13.25 1.02 14.59
CA ALA A 178 12.39 -0.15 14.72
C ALA A 178 12.96 -1.38 14.00
N SER A 179 13.47 -1.21 12.77
CA SER A 179 14.04 -2.31 12.00
C SER A 179 15.24 -2.96 12.67
N LYS A 180 16.08 -2.18 13.34
CA LYS A 180 17.19 -2.71 14.15
C LYS A 180 16.74 -3.60 15.32
N LYS A 181 15.51 -3.36 15.84
CA LYS A 181 14.94 -4.12 16.97
C LYS A 181 14.01 -5.23 16.51
N SER A 182 13.64 -5.25 15.22
CA SER A 182 12.72 -6.23 14.66
C SER A 182 13.39 -7.58 14.38
N GLU A 183 14.73 -7.60 14.28
CA GLU A 183 15.49 -8.79 13.85
C GLU A 183 15.09 -9.29 12.46
N ASP A 184 14.42 -8.43 11.66
CA ASP A 184 13.94 -8.74 10.32
C ASP A 184 14.86 -8.11 9.26
N PRO A 185 15.63 -8.93 8.50
CA PRO A 185 16.56 -8.42 7.48
C PRO A 185 15.87 -7.60 6.39
N MET A 186 14.61 -7.93 6.04
CA MET A 186 13.88 -7.23 4.98
C MET A 186 13.50 -5.81 5.39
N SER A 187 12.97 -5.63 6.59
CA SER A 187 12.65 -4.29 7.10
C SER A 187 13.92 -3.46 7.30
N THR A 188 15.03 -4.09 7.67
CA THR A 188 16.34 -3.45 7.81
C THR A 188 16.85 -2.94 6.46
N GLN A 189 16.82 -3.78 5.41
CA GLN A 189 17.23 -3.37 4.07
C GLN A 189 16.30 -2.28 3.52
N ALA A 190 14.99 -2.46 3.65
CA ALA A 190 14.01 -1.48 3.19
C ALA A 190 14.16 -0.12 3.86
N SER A 191 14.45 -0.09 5.17
CA SER A 191 14.74 1.15 5.91
C SER A 191 16.01 1.82 5.44
N HIS A 192 17.07 1.03 5.18
CA HIS A 192 18.35 1.55 4.69
C HIS A 192 18.23 2.18 3.30
N ASP A 193 17.46 1.56 2.39
CA ASP A 193 17.21 2.10 1.05
C ASP A 193 16.47 3.44 1.12
N ARG A 194 15.45 3.56 2.01
CA ARG A 194 14.70 4.80 2.21
C ARG A 194 15.54 5.87 2.89
N GLU A 195 16.41 5.51 3.81
CA GLU A 195 17.33 6.45 4.44
C GLU A 195 18.33 7.02 3.41
N THR A 196 18.82 6.19 2.50
CA THR A 196 19.66 6.64 1.39
C THR A 196 18.91 7.61 0.48
N ARG A 197 17.64 7.31 0.14
CA ARG A 197 16.76 8.22 -0.58
C ARG A 197 16.54 9.53 0.18
N MET A 198 16.32 9.46 1.49
CA MET A 198 16.12 10.63 2.34
C MET A 198 17.34 11.57 2.36
N ARG A 199 18.56 11.03 2.38
CA ARG A 199 19.79 11.84 2.30
C ARG A 199 19.86 12.61 0.98
N ALA A 200 19.56 11.94 -0.14
CA ALA A 200 19.52 12.58 -1.47
C ALA A 200 18.47 13.70 -1.51
N LEU A 201 17.27 13.45 -0.95
CA LEU A 201 16.19 14.44 -0.85
C LEU A 201 16.59 15.66 -0.02
N ARG A 202 17.25 15.47 1.12
CA ARG A 202 17.76 16.58 1.97
C ARG A 202 18.77 17.44 1.22
N THR A 203 19.74 16.80 0.58
CA THR A 203 20.74 17.53 -0.20
C THR A 203 20.08 18.35 -1.32
N GLY A 204 19.11 17.75 -2.03
CA GLY A 204 18.35 18.47 -3.06
C GLY A 204 17.53 19.63 -2.49
N PHE A 205 16.91 19.46 -1.31
CA PHE A 205 16.16 20.52 -0.64
C PHE A 205 17.04 21.67 -0.16
N GLU A 206 18.20 21.40 0.42
CA GLU A 206 19.16 22.43 0.81
C GLU A 206 19.67 23.22 -0.41
N GLN A 207 19.94 22.54 -1.51
CA GLN A 207 20.30 23.20 -2.77
C GLN A 207 19.18 24.09 -3.31
N PHE A 208 17.93 23.59 -3.25
CA PHE A 208 16.75 24.36 -3.59
C PHE A 208 16.59 25.60 -2.72
N GLN A 209 16.74 25.50 -1.39
CA GLN A 209 16.63 26.65 -0.51
C GLN A 209 17.69 27.73 -0.82
N LYS A 210 18.92 27.32 -1.06
CA LYS A 210 20.00 28.24 -1.49
C LYS A 210 19.68 28.92 -2.82
N ALA A 211 19.25 28.14 -3.81
CA ALA A 211 18.86 28.66 -5.12
C ALA A 211 17.66 29.61 -5.00
N ALA A 212 16.63 29.25 -4.25
CA ALA A 212 15.46 30.09 -4.01
C ALA A 212 15.81 31.42 -3.30
N ALA A 213 16.78 31.42 -2.39
CA ALA A 213 17.28 32.64 -1.76
C ALA A 213 18.05 33.51 -2.77
N ALA A 214 18.93 32.90 -3.57
CA ALA A 214 19.70 33.62 -4.59
C ALA A 214 18.78 34.22 -5.70
N LEU A 215 17.72 33.55 -6.07
CA LEU A 215 16.73 34.02 -7.06
C LEU A 215 15.93 35.24 -6.59
N ARG A 216 15.83 35.50 -5.29
CA ARG A 216 15.22 36.75 -4.77
C ARG A 216 16.07 37.97 -5.10
N GLU A 217 17.39 37.79 -5.14
CA GLU A 217 18.37 38.86 -5.46
C GLU A 217 18.62 38.94 -6.96
N ASN A 218 18.74 37.81 -7.65
CA ASN A 218 18.92 37.71 -9.08
C ASN A 218 17.96 36.72 -9.75
N PRO A 219 16.75 37.14 -10.12
CA PRO A 219 15.70 36.26 -10.71
C PRO A 219 16.11 35.61 -12.05
N ASN A 220 17.16 36.10 -12.70
CA ASN A 220 17.64 35.61 -14.00
C ASN A 220 18.91 34.73 -13.88
N SER A 221 19.35 34.39 -12.68
CA SER A 221 20.46 33.46 -12.49
C SER A 221 20.12 32.10 -13.12
N ALA A 222 20.83 31.75 -14.18
CA ALA A 222 20.55 30.53 -14.94
C ALA A 222 20.88 29.26 -14.12
N ALA A 223 21.90 29.29 -13.28
CA ALA A 223 22.28 28.18 -12.43
C ALA A 223 21.24 27.93 -11.33
N ASP A 224 20.76 29.00 -10.66
CA ASP A 224 19.78 28.88 -9.59
C ASP A 224 18.39 28.52 -10.13
N ASN A 225 18.00 29.05 -11.30
CA ASN A 225 16.78 28.62 -11.98
C ASN A 225 16.82 27.14 -12.35
N LEU A 226 17.98 26.62 -12.80
CA LEU A 226 18.13 25.19 -13.08
C LEU A 226 17.98 24.35 -11.80
N ALA A 227 18.69 24.74 -10.73
CA ALA A 227 18.65 24.00 -9.45
C ALA A 227 17.24 23.97 -8.85
N ALA A 228 16.59 25.14 -8.78
CA ALA A 228 15.23 25.26 -8.26
C ALA A 228 14.19 24.53 -9.14
N GLY A 229 14.29 24.69 -10.47
CA GLY A 229 13.41 24.03 -11.43
C GLY A 229 13.51 22.50 -11.37
N LYS A 230 14.73 21.95 -11.27
CA LYS A 230 14.94 20.52 -11.12
C LYS A 230 14.29 19.99 -9.83
N PHE A 231 14.52 20.65 -8.71
CA PHE A 231 13.94 20.22 -7.44
C PHE A 231 12.40 20.24 -7.47
N LEU A 232 11.80 21.32 -8.00
CA LEU A 232 10.35 21.43 -8.10
C LEU A 232 9.76 20.37 -9.05
N CYS A 233 10.29 20.23 -10.26
CA CYS A 233 9.79 19.28 -11.25
C CYS A 233 10.02 17.83 -10.82
N PHE A 234 11.25 17.47 -10.48
CA PHE A 234 11.66 16.08 -10.36
C PHE A 234 11.53 15.54 -8.93
N THR A 235 11.65 16.39 -7.91
CA THR A 235 11.55 15.95 -6.53
C THR A 235 10.15 16.15 -5.95
N LYS A 236 9.56 17.35 -6.18
CA LYS A 236 8.23 17.68 -5.68
C LYS A 236 7.08 17.32 -6.63
N GLY A 237 7.36 17.09 -7.91
CA GLY A 237 6.31 16.94 -8.93
C GLY A 237 5.55 18.23 -9.24
N ASP A 238 6.05 19.37 -8.77
CA ASP A 238 5.47 20.71 -8.98
C ASP A 238 5.93 21.28 -10.33
N TRP A 239 5.33 20.77 -11.39
CA TRP A 239 5.66 21.13 -12.76
C TRP A 239 5.22 22.54 -13.10
N ASP A 240 4.14 23.04 -12.50
CA ASP A 240 3.60 24.36 -12.77
C ASP A 240 4.58 25.49 -12.36
N HIS A 241 5.24 25.33 -11.24
CA HIS A 241 6.28 26.27 -10.78
C HIS A 241 7.66 25.93 -11.29
N GLY A 242 7.97 24.66 -11.52
CA GLY A 242 9.30 24.20 -11.93
C GLY A 242 9.61 24.44 -13.40
N LEU A 243 8.66 24.20 -14.33
CA LEU A 243 8.88 24.40 -15.76
C LEU A 243 9.28 25.85 -16.12
N PRO A 244 8.62 26.90 -15.61
CA PRO A 244 9.05 28.29 -15.85
C PRO A 244 10.49 28.58 -15.39
N MET A 245 10.96 27.90 -14.34
CA MET A 245 12.35 28.02 -13.88
C MET A 245 13.29 27.28 -14.83
N LEU A 246 12.96 26.05 -15.25
CA LEU A 246 13.77 25.31 -16.20
C LEU A 246 13.97 26.06 -17.54
N THR A 247 12.96 26.81 -18.00
CA THR A 247 13.11 27.66 -19.23
C THR A 247 14.16 28.76 -19.08
N LYS A 248 14.50 29.16 -17.88
CA LYS A 248 15.56 30.15 -17.58
C LYS A 248 16.86 29.45 -17.15
N GLY A 249 16.85 28.13 -17.04
CA GLY A 249 17.97 27.34 -16.56
C GLY A 249 19.17 27.33 -17.51
N SER A 250 20.33 26.91 -16.99
CA SER A 250 21.58 26.80 -17.73
C SER A 250 21.69 25.52 -18.57
N ASP A 251 20.84 24.51 -18.34
CA ASP A 251 20.81 23.29 -19.14
C ASP A 251 20.01 23.54 -20.44
N ALA A 252 20.68 23.55 -21.58
CA ALA A 252 20.05 23.86 -22.86
C ALA A 252 18.95 22.87 -23.26
N ARG A 253 19.12 21.56 -22.92
CA ARG A 253 18.17 20.51 -23.25
C ARG A 253 16.91 20.63 -22.39
N LEU A 254 17.07 20.77 -21.08
CA LEU A 254 15.93 20.94 -20.16
C LEU A 254 15.20 22.26 -20.42
N LYS A 255 15.95 23.33 -20.78
CA LYS A 255 15.38 24.63 -21.16
C LYS A 255 14.45 24.52 -22.36
N GLN A 256 14.90 23.85 -23.43
CA GLN A 256 14.11 23.64 -24.65
C GLN A 256 12.87 22.79 -24.30
N LEU A 257 13.07 21.67 -23.65
CA LEU A 257 12.02 20.73 -23.33
C LEU A 257 10.94 21.32 -22.41
N ALA A 258 11.35 22.11 -21.41
CA ALA A 258 10.42 22.85 -20.56
C ALA A 258 9.63 23.91 -21.34
N GLY A 259 10.28 24.56 -22.31
CA GLY A 259 9.61 25.52 -23.22
C GLY A 259 8.55 24.85 -24.08
N GLU A 260 8.83 23.69 -24.65
CA GLU A 260 7.87 22.90 -25.44
C GLU A 260 6.71 22.39 -24.59
N ASP A 261 7.00 21.95 -23.37
CA ASP A 261 6.00 21.47 -22.41
C ASP A 261 5.00 22.58 -22.00
N LEU A 262 5.50 23.79 -21.73
CA LEU A 262 4.68 24.96 -21.37
C LEU A 262 3.75 25.43 -22.50
N LEU A 263 4.05 25.13 -23.76
CA LEU A 263 3.15 25.43 -24.88
C LEU A 263 1.86 24.64 -24.81
N ALA A 264 1.85 23.52 -24.08
CA ALA A 264 0.69 22.66 -23.82
C ALA A 264 -0.18 22.41 -25.08
N PRO A 265 0.38 21.85 -26.18
CA PRO A 265 -0.34 21.74 -27.43
C PRO A 265 -1.62 20.88 -27.29
N ALA A 266 -2.64 21.24 -28.06
CA ALA A 266 -3.88 20.45 -28.11
C ALA A 266 -3.75 19.22 -29.03
N ASP A 267 -2.83 19.25 -30.00
CA ASP A 267 -2.60 18.16 -30.95
C ASP A 267 -1.95 16.93 -30.29
N ALA A 268 -2.55 15.77 -30.48
CA ALA A 268 -2.11 14.53 -29.83
C ALA A 268 -0.71 14.06 -30.28
N GLU A 269 -0.35 14.26 -31.55
CA GLU A 269 1.00 13.91 -32.03
C GLU A 269 2.06 14.88 -31.48
N ALA A 270 1.71 16.16 -31.29
CA ALA A 270 2.58 17.13 -30.62
C ALA A 270 2.76 16.76 -29.13
N GLN A 271 1.70 16.38 -28.43
CA GLN A 271 1.77 15.88 -27.05
C GLN A 271 2.65 14.64 -26.95
N LYS A 272 2.51 13.71 -27.90
CA LYS A 272 3.36 12.52 -27.97
C LYS A 272 4.82 12.86 -28.18
N ARG A 273 5.17 13.84 -29.05
CA ARG A 273 6.57 14.29 -29.23
C ARG A 273 7.16 14.84 -27.94
N ILE A 274 6.40 15.63 -27.17
CA ILE A 274 6.84 16.10 -25.84
C ILE A 274 7.06 14.91 -24.90
N ALA A 275 6.14 13.94 -24.91
CA ALA A 275 6.30 12.72 -24.12
C ALA A 275 7.56 11.93 -24.49
N ASP A 276 7.83 11.75 -25.79
CA ASP A 276 9.05 11.09 -26.28
C ASP A 276 10.31 11.80 -25.79
N ALA A 277 10.33 13.12 -25.86
CA ALA A 277 11.47 13.93 -25.43
C ALA A 277 11.71 13.84 -23.91
N TRP A 278 10.68 13.88 -23.09
CA TRP A 278 10.78 13.62 -21.64
C TRP A 278 11.20 12.20 -21.33
N TRP A 279 10.72 11.22 -22.09
CA TRP A 279 11.12 9.83 -21.93
C TRP A 279 12.60 9.61 -22.15
N ASP A 280 13.13 10.22 -23.20
CA ASP A 280 14.57 10.13 -23.54
C ASP A 280 15.44 10.94 -22.57
N ALA A 281 14.96 12.06 -22.05
CA ALA A 281 15.61 12.77 -20.96
C ALA A 281 15.70 11.88 -19.70
N GLY A 282 14.63 11.19 -19.37
CA GLY A 282 14.58 10.27 -18.21
C GLY A 282 15.47 9.03 -18.31
N LYS A 283 15.94 8.66 -19.48
CA LYS A 283 16.93 7.58 -19.65
C LYS A 283 18.35 8.02 -19.31
N ALA A 284 18.70 9.27 -19.59
CA ALA A 284 20.07 9.75 -19.60
C ALA A 284 20.52 10.26 -18.22
N ALA A 285 19.74 11.13 -17.56
CA ALA A 285 20.15 11.82 -16.34
C ALA A 285 19.04 12.10 -15.33
N GLU A 286 17.77 12.08 -15.76
CA GLU A 286 16.63 12.53 -14.94
C GLU A 286 15.53 11.47 -15.00
N PRO A 287 15.62 10.38 -14.20
CA PRO A 287 14.66 9.27 -14.25
C PRO A 287 13.21 9.72 -14.00
N GLU A 288 13.00 10.82 -13.25
CA GLU A 288 11.70 11.44 -13.01
C GLU A 288 11.07 12.06 -14.26
N GLY A 289 11.86 12.35 -15.29
CA GLY A 289 11.37 12.76 -16.62
C GLY A 289 10.40 11.74 -17.23
N ARG A 290 10.54 10.44 -16.89
CA ARG A 290 9.59 9.41 -17.33
C ARG A 290 8.19 9.57 -16.72
N GLN A 291 8.09 10.13 -15.52
CA GLN A 291 6.80 10.48 -14.91
C GLN A 291 6.09 11.56 -15.75
N ARG A 292 6.81 12.61 -16.16
CA ARG A 292 6.27 13.65 -17.03
C ARG A 292 5.92 13.12 -18.42
N ALA A 293 6.76 12.24 -18.97
CA ALA A 293 6.46 11.55 -20.23
C ALA A 293 5.15 10.75 -20.14
N ALA A 294 4.96 9.98 -19.06
CA ALA A 294 3.74 9.22 -18.85
C ALA A 294 2.49 10.13 -18.74
N TYR A 295 2.60 11.30 -18.13
CA TYR A 295 1.54 12.32 -18.12
C TYR A 295 1.16 12.72 -19.54
N TRP A 296 2.13 13.09 -20.39
CA TRP A 296 1.88 13.52 -21.76
C TRP A 296 1.37 12.38 -22.64
N TYR A 297 1.90 11.16 -22.51
CA TYR A 297 1.36 10.00 -23.23
C TYR A 297 -0.11 9.74 -22.91
N ARG A 298 -0.52 9.80 -21.62
CA ARG A 298 -1.93 9.62 -21.22
C ARG A 298 -2.82 10.70 -21.83
N ARG A 299 -2.35 11.95 -21.87
CA ARG A 299 -3.06 13.07 -22.46
C ARG A 299 -3.22 12.93 -23.97
N ALA A 300 -2.19 12.46 -24.66
CA ALA A 300 -2.20 12.25 -26.10
C ALA A 300 -3.07 11.04 -26.54
N LEU A 301 -3.14 10.02 -25.68
CA LEU A 301 -3.70 8.71 -26.01
C LEU A 301 -5.10 8.73 -26.64
N PRO A 302 -6.07 9.55 -26.20
CA PRO A 302 -7.40 9.62 -26.80
C PRO A 302 -7.39 10.04 -28.27
N GLY A 303 -6.47 10.96 -28.66
CA GLY A 303 -6.35 11.51 -30.01
C GLY A 303 -5.38 10.75 -30.91
N LEU A 304 -4.63 9.77 -30.39
CA LEU A 304 -3.68 8.99 -31.17
C LEU A 304 -4.38 7.79 -31.86
N GLY A 305 -3.89 7.43 -33.06
CA GLY A 305 -4.31 6.25 -33.80
C GLY A 305 -3.18 5.26 -34.12
N GLY A 306 -3.52 4.10 -34.62
CA GLY A 306 -2.58 3.13 -35.18
C GLY A 306 -1.38 2.79 -34.29
N LEU A 307 -0.17 2.91 -34.86
CA LEU A 307 1.09 2.60 -34.18
C LEU A 307 1.44 3.62 -33.11
N SER A 308 1.15 4.91 -33.30
CA SER A 308 1.40 5.96 -32.29
C SER A 308 0.67 5.65 -30.99
N ARG A 309 -0.59 5.24 -31.06
CA ARG A 309 -1.39 4.85 -29.89
C ARG A 309 -0.80 3.63 -29.17
N LYS A 310 -0.43 2.58 -29.94
CA LYS A 310 0.19 1.37 -29.38
C LYS A 310 1.52 1.68 -28.68
N PHE A 311 2.32 2.54 -29.30
CA PHE A 311 3.62 2.97 -28.73
C PHE A 311 3.42 3.77 -27.44
N ALA A 312 2.51 4.75 -27.44
CA ALA A 312 2.22 5.55 -26.24
C ALA A 312 1.71 4.65 -25.09
N GLN A 313 0.81 3.72 -25.38
CA GLN A 313 0.32 2.75 -24.40
C GLN A 313 1.47 1.90 -23.83
N LYS A 314 2.34 1.38 -24.70
CA LYS A 314 3.51 0.61 -24.27
C LYS A 314 4.40 1.41 -23.31
N ARG A 315 4.66 2.71 -23.59
CA ARG A 315 5.46 3.57 -22.71
C ARG A 315 4.80 3.85 -21.37
N ILE A 316 3.48 4.03 -21.35
CA ILE A 316 2.71 4.14 -20.10
C ILE A 316 2.87 2.86 -19.28
N ASP A 317 2.75 1.71 -19.93
CA ASP A 317 2.88 0.41 -19.31
C ASP A 317 4.30 0.17 -18.76
N GLU A 318 5.33 0.51 -19.54
CA GLU A 318 6.74 0.44 -19.11
C GLU A 318 7.01 1.33 -17.89
N PHE A 319 6.44 2.54 -17.86
CA PHE A 319 6.58 3.44 -16.70
C PHE A 319 5.91 2.86 -15.47
N GLN A 320 4.69 2.34 -15.61
CA GLN A 320 3.96 1.71 -14.50
C GLN A 320 4.68 0.49 -13.93
N SER A 321 5.37 -0.27 -14.80
CA SER A 321 6.14 -1.45 -14.39
C SER A 321 7.49 -1.12 -13.75
N ALA A 322 8.06 0.06 -14.07
CA ALA A 322 9.40 0.47 -13.62
C ALA A 322 9.40 1.32 -12.35
N ALA A 323 8.25 1.82 -11.89
CA ALA A 323 8.20 2.66 -10.70
C ALA A 323 8.44 1.78 -9.44
N PRO A 324 9.50 2.05 -8.64
CA PRO A 324 9.68 1.41 -7.34
C PRO A 324 8.45 1.74 -6.48
N GLY A 325 7.62 0.74 -6.18
CA GLY A 325 6.40 0.90 -5.39
C GLY A 325 5.08 1.03 -6.17
N SER A 326 5.08 1.13 -7.50
CA SER A 326 3.86 1.01 -8.31
C SER A 326 3.69 -0.41 -8.86
N GLN A 327 3.82 -1.39 -8.01
CA GLN A 327 3.32 -2.72 -8.33
C GLN A 327 1.81 -2.58 -8.54
N ARG A 328 1.32 -2.96 -9.73
CA ARG A 328 -0.12 -2.94 -9.98
C ARG A 328 -0.78 -3.91 -9.01
N ILE A 329 -1.57 -3.36 -8.10
CA ILE A 329 -2.40 -4.15 -7.20
C ILE A 329 -3.72 -4.41 -7.89
N VAL A 330 -4.07 -5.68 -8.03
CA VAL A 330 -5.36 -6.11 -8.57
C VAL A 330 -6.18 -6.67 -7.42
N ASP A 331 -7.20 -5.93 -7.02
CA ASP A 331 -8.18 -6.38 -6.04
C ASP A 331 -9.12 -7.39 -6.69
N LEU A 332 -8.96 -8.66 -6.33
CA LEU A 332 -9.76 -9.77 -6.84
C LEU A 332 -11.08 -9.92 -6.08
N LEU A 333 -11.11 -9.48 -4.82
CA LEU A 333 -12.31 -9.56 -3.99
C LEU A 333 -13.40 -8.58 -4.47
N ALA A 334 -13.00 -7.39 -4.92
CA ALA A 334 -13.91 -6.42 -5.53
C ALA A 334 -14.55 -6.91 -6.86
N ARG A 335 -14.07 -8.02 -7.42
CA ARG A 335 -14.56 -8.61 -8.69
C ARG A 335 -15.23 -9.96 -8.50
N PHE A 336 -15.34 -10.41 -7.28
CA PHE A 336 -15.92 -11.69 -6.92
C PHE A 336 -17.44 -11.69 -7.13
N ASP A 337 -17.95 -12.76 -7.77
CA ASP A 337 -19.37 -13.01 -7.99
C ASP A 337 -19.74 -14.39 -7.40
N PRO A 338 -20.48 -14.43 -6.26
CA PRO A 338 -20.82 -15.70 -5.60
C PRO A 338 -21.57 -16.69 -6.51
N GLY A 339 -22.40 -16.20 -7.42
CA GLY A 339 -23.19 -17.05 -8.32
C GLY A 339 -22.33 -17.75 -9.38
N ARG A 340 -21.13 -17.24 -9.62
CA ARG A 340 -20.26 -17.70 -10.70
C ARG A 340 -18.96 -18.30 -10.18
N ASP A 341 -18.33 -17.66 -9.18
CA ASP A 341 -16.95 -17.93 -8.81
C ASP A 341 -16.81 -18.99 -7.70
N VAL A 342 -17.91 -19.40 -7.07
CA VAL A 342 -17.93 -20.55 -6.14
C VAL A 342 -17.77 -21.85 -6.91
N VAL A 343 -16.67 -22.58 -6.64
CA VAL A 343 -16.41 -23.90 -7.23
C VAL A 343 -17.05 -24.99 -6.41
N HIS A 344 -16.85 -24.95 -5.08
CA HIS A 344 -17.42 -25.93 -4.16
C HIS A 344 -17.72 -25.31 -2.78
N GLY A 345 -18.69 -25.85 -2.08
CA GLY A 345 -19.06 -25.47 -0.73
C GLY A 345 -20.01 -24.27 -0.64
N LYS A 346 -20.27 -23.81 0.57
CA LYS A 346 -21.14 -22.66 0.84
C LYS A 346 -20.30 -21.42 1.12
N TRP A 347 -20.62 -20.35 0.40
CA TRP A 347 -19.93 -19.06 0.54
C TRP A 347 -20.96 -17.94 0.69
N THR A 348 -20.61 -16.95 1.49
CA THR A 348 -21.38 -15.71 1.62
C THR A 348 -20.52 -14.55 1.16
N PHE A 349 -21.18 -13.53 0.61
CA PHE A 349 -20.56 -12.27 0.24
C PHE A 349 -21.33 -11.13 0.90
N HIS A 350 -20.66 -10.35 1.70
CA HIS A 350 -21.26 -9.21 2.40
C HIS A 350 -20.19 -8.13 2.62
N ASP A 351 -20.55 -6.86 2.34
CA ASP A 351 -19.72 -5.67 2.56
C ASP A 351 -18.30 -5.73 1.98
N GLY A 352 -18.16 -6.39 0.82
CA GLY A 352 -16.86 -6.52 0.13
C GLY A 352 -15.98 -7.64 0.69
N GLU A 353 -16.48 -8.47 1.60
CA GLU A 353 -15.81 -9.65 2.14
C GLU A 353 -16.50 -10.94 1.71
N ILE A 354 -15.75 -12.01 1.59
CA ILE A 354 -16.34 -13.36 1.41
C ILE A 354 -16.04 -14.22 2.63
N ALA A 355 -16.96 -15.12 2.95
CA ALA A 355 -16.75 -16.08 4.02
C ALA A 355 -17.16 -17.48 3.57
N SER A 356 -16.27 -18.45 3.87
CA SER A 356 -16.58 -19.88 3.69
C SER A 356 -17.46 -20.38 4.85
N GLY A 357 -18.37 -21.30 4.52
CA GLY A 357 -19.12 -22.09 5.52
C GLY A 357 -18.32 -23.28 6.02
N GLU A 358 -18.98 -24.11 6.86
CA GLU A 358 -18.45 -25.40 7.26
C GLU A 358 -18.43 -26.37 6.07
N GLY A 359 -17.45 -27.27 6.05
CA GLY A 359 -17.29 -28.33 5.06
C GLY A 359 -15.85 -28.51 4.63
N GLY A 360 -15.51 -29.72 4.20
CA GLY A 360 -14.22 -30.01 3.59
C GLY A 360 -14.12 -29.39 2.19
N ASP A 361 -12.91 -29.06 1.76
CA ASP A 361 -12.54 -28.63 0.41
C ASP A 361 -13.42 -27.51 -0.21
N THR A 362 -13.97 -26.61 0.66
CA THR A 362 -14.73 -25.45 0.16
C THR A 362 -13.79 -24.49 -0.56
N ARG A 363 -14.11 -24.09 -1.81
CA ARG A 363 -13.21 -23.26 -2.61
C ARG A 363 -13.93 -22.35 -3.60
N VAL A 364 -13.26 -21.25 -3.90
CA VAL A 364 -13.64 -20.29 -4.94
C VAL A 364 -12.52 -20.14 -5.95
N GLU A 365 -12.90 -19.86 -7.18
CA GLU A 365 -12.03 -19.49 -8.28
C GLU A 365 -12.03 -17.97 -8.45
N LEU A 366 -10.88 -17.40 -8.55
CA LEU A 366 -10.70 -15.97 -8.79
C LEU A 366 -10.47 -15.78 -10.30
N PRO A 367 -11.30 -14.99 -11.01
CA PRO A 367 -11.27 -14.90 -12.49
C PRO A 367 -10.07 -14.11 -13.02
N TYR A 368 -8.86 -14.51 -12.62
CA TYR A 368 -7.61 -13.84 -12.92
C TYR A 368 -6.49 -14.83 -13.21
N VAL A 369 -5.88 -14.67 -14.37
CA VAL A 369 -4.66 -15.38 -14.77
C VAL A 369 -3.47 -14.49 -14.42
N PRO A 370 -2.59 -14.89 -13.50
CA PRO A 370 -1.46 -14.06 -13.09
C PRO A 370 -0.40 -13.91 -14.18
N GLY A 371 0.45 -12.88 -14.06
CA GLY A 371 1.65 -12.71 -14.86
C GLY A 371 2.76 -13.69 -14.49
N GLU A 372 3.98 -13.48 -15.02
CA GLU A 372 5.10 -14.38 -14.77
C GLU A 372 5.57 -14.39 -13.31
N GLU A 373 5.64 -13.20 -12.69
CA GLU A 373 5.98 -13.06 -11.28
C GLU A 373 4.98 -12.16 -10.58
N TYR A 374 4.55 -12.58 -9.42
CA TYR A 374 3.53 -11.86 -8.64
C TYR A 374 3.60 -12.22 -7.17
N ASP A 375 2.98 -11.39 -6.33
CA ASP A 375 2.67 -11.70 -4.95
C ASP A 375 1.15 -11.90 -4.84
N PHE A 376 0.73 -13.06 -4.37
CA PHE A 376 -0.67 -13.38 -4.10
C PHE A 376 -0.93 -13.17 -2.62
N ARG A 377 -1.57 -12.05 -2.28
CA ARG A 377 -1.82 -11.61 -0.92
C ARG A 377 -3.27 -11.88 -0.53
N VAL A 378 -3.44 -12.50 0.64
CA VAL A 378 -4.76 -12.77 1.24
C VAL A 378 -4.76 -12.31 2.69
N VAL A 379 -5.75 -11.51 3.06
CA VAL A 379 -6.04 -11.13 4.45
C VAL A 379 -7.27 -11.89 4.92
N PHE A 380 -7.12 -12.67 5.98
CA PHE A 380 -8.17 -13.56 6.41
C PHE A 380 -8.25 -13.72 7.92
N THR A 381 -9.41 -14.15 8.41
CA THR A 381 -9.66 -14.55 9.80
C THR A 381 -10.37 -15.89 9.81
N ARG A 382 -9.73 -16.94 10.35
CA ARG A 382 -10.42 -18.18 10.62
C ARG A 382 -11.38 -17.98 11.79
N VAL A 383 -12.67 -18.21 11.56
CA VAL A 383 -13.73 -17.98 12.55
C VAL A 383 -13.77 -19.11 13.58
N SER A 384 -13.73 -20.35 13.09
CA SER A 384 -13.77 -21.58 13.90
C SER A 384 -13.03 -22.72 13.21
N GLY A 385 -12.99 -23.90 13.84
CA GLY A 385 -12.26 -25.04 13.31
C GLY A 385 -10.78 -25.06 13.72
N ASN A 386 -10.06 -26.09 13.28
CA ASN A 386 -8.62 -26.23 13.51
C ASN A 386 -7.90 -26.88 12.31
N PHE A 387 -8.45 -26.70 11.13
CA PHE A 387 -7.88 -27.17 9.86
C PHE A 387 -7.46 -26.01 8.95
N ALA A 388 -7.29 -26.29 7.66
CA ALA A 388 -6.56 -25.50 6.73
C ALA A 388 -7.31 -24.30 6.16
N PHE A 389 -6.53 -23.29 5.83
CA PHE A 389 -6.76 -22.27 4.83
C PHE A 389 -5.76 -22.45 3.69
N ASP A 390 -6.23 -22.39 2.46
CA ASP A 390 -5.48 -22.74 1.26
C ASP A 390 -5.46 -21.61 0.24
N GLN A 391 -4.26 -21.30 -0.30
CA GLN A 391 -4.07 -20.44 -1.46
C GLN A 391 -3.65 -21.29 -2.66
N LEU A 392 -4.47 -21.24 -3.71
CA LEU A 392 -4.23 -21.96 -4.95
C LEU A 392 -3.58 -21.02 -5.94
N GLY A 393 -2.29 -21.27 -6.20
CA GLY A 393 -1.43 -20.40 -7.00
C GLY A 393 -0.97 -21.06 -8.29
N ARG A 394 -0.19 -20.30 -9.08
CA ARG A 394 0.32 -20.76 -10.38
C ARG A 394 1.75 -20.29 -10.62
N LEU A 395 2.58 -21.16 -11.19
CA LEU A 395 3.90 -20.81 -11.72
C LEU A 395 4.03 -21.36 -13.15
N GLY A 396 4.05 -20.47 -14.12
CA GLY A 396 4.03 -20.85 -15.53
C GLY A 396 2.73 -21.60 -15.88
N ASP A 397 2.84 -22.85 -16.33
CA ASP A 397 1.73 -23.74 -16.66
C ASP A 397 1.33 -24.69 -15.52
N GLN A 398 2.00 -24.63 -14.39
CA GLN A 398 1.78 -25.49 -13.24
C GLN A 398 1.04 -24.76 -12.12
N SER A 399 0.09 -25.46 -11.49
CA SER A 399 -0.62 -24.97 -10.31
C SER A 399 -0.01 -25.55 -9.03
N PHE A 400 -0.15 -24.85 -7.92
CA PHE A 400 0.32 -25.28 -6.61
C PHE A 400 -0.64 -24.84 -5.51
N GLU A 401 -0.56 -25.50 -4.36
CA GLU A 401 -1.29 -25.17 -3.15
C GLU A 401 -0.32 -24.78 -2.05
N TRP A 402 -0.57 -23.62 -1.43
CA TRP A 402 0.04 -23.20 -0.17
C TRP A 402 -0.97 -23.37 0.93
N GLU A 403 -0.70 -24.28 1.85
CA GLU A 403 -1.58 -24.68 2.92
C GLU A 403 -1.10 -24.14 4.28
N ILE A 404 -2.04 -23.58 5.05
CA ILE A 404 -1.83 -23.06 6.40
C ILE A 404 -2.78 -23.76 7.37
N GLY A 405 -2.24 -24.58 8.26
CA GLY A 405 -3.03 -25.24 9.29
C GLY A 405 -3.36 -26.70 9.00
N TYR A 406 -2.61 -27.35 8.09
CA TYR A 406 -2.69 -28.80 7.94
C TYR A 406 -2.36 -29.53 9.26
N ASP A 407 -2.78 -30.77 9.39
CA ASP A 407 -2.55 -31.65 10.54
C ASP A 407 -2.96 -30.97 11.87
N HIS A 408 -4.25 -30.68 12.02
CA HIS A 408 -4.82 -30.04 13.20
C HIS A 408 -4.17 -28.70 13.55
N ASN A 409 -3.92 -27.86 12.53
CA ASN A 409 -3.38 -26.51 12.69
C ASN A 409 -1.92 -26.46 13.18
N THR A 410 -1.12 -27.47 12.81
CA THR A 410 0.28 -27.58 13.24
C THR A 410 1.29 -27.50 12.10
N VAL A 411 0.85 -27.49 10.83
CA VAL A 411 1.73 -27.54 9.65
C VAL A 411 1.41 -26.42 8.67
N TYR A 412 2.47 -25.76 8.19
CA TYR A 412 2.49 -24.98 6.97
C TYR A 412 3.23 -25.74 5.88
N GLY A 413 2.87 -25.61 4.62
CA GLY A 413 3.67 -26.15 3.52
C GLY A 413 3.00 -26.05 2.15
N PHE A 414 3.70 -26.57 1.16
CA PHE A 414 3.18 -26.72 -0.19
C PHE A 414 2.75 -28.16 -0.43
N GLN A 415 1.56 -28.35 -0.98
CA GLN A 415 1.06 -29.68 -1.32
C GLN A 415 1.64 -30.16 -2.66
N ASP A 416 1.60 -31.47 -2.84
CA ASP A 416 1.83 -32.19 -4.12
C ASP A 416 3.07 -31.76 -4.93
N LEU A 417 4.21 -31.63 -4.25
CA LEU A 417 5.50 -31.47 -4.93
C LEU A 417 5.97 -32.84 -5.45
N ASP A 418 6.19 -32.98 -6.77
CA ASP A 418 6.45 -34.25 -7.46
C ASP A 418 5.39 -35.34 -7.21
N GLY A 419 4.15 -34.92 -6.96
CA GLY A 419 3.04 -35.81 -6.59
C GLY A 419 3.16 -36.40 -5.18
N ALA A 420 4.05 -35.89 -4.35
CA ALA A 420 4.18 -36.27 -2.96
C ALA A 420 3.45 -35.27 -2.05
N HIS A 421 2.61 -35.79 -1.18
CA HIS A 421 1.86 -35.02 -0.19
C HIS A 421 2.79 -34.26 0.78
N ILE A 422 2.30 -33.16 1.35
CA ILE A 422 3.03 -32.24 2.26
C ILE A 422 3.85 -32.96 3.35
N ASP A 423 3.35 -34.07 3.90
CA ASP A 423 4.05 -34.86 4.91
C ASP A 423 5.35 -35.52 4.41
N ARG A 424 5.51 -35.69 3.10
CA ARG A 424 6.59 -36.48 2.47
C ARG A 424 7.40 -35.72 1.46
N ASN A 425 6.99 -34.52 1.06
CA ASN A 425 7.66 -33.73 0.02
C ASN A 425 8.71 -32.74 0.55
N GLY A 426 8.95 -32.71 1.87
CA GLY A 426 9.95 -31.85 2.50
C GLY A 426 9.55 -30.37 2.61
N SER A 427 8.34 -30.00 2.24
CA SER A 427 7.86 -28.60 2.38
C SER A 427 7.31 -28.30 3.79
N ALA A 428 6.89 -29.31 4.54
CA ALA A 428 6.25 -29.16 5.84
C ALA A 428 7.12 -28.37 6.85
N VAL A 429 6.52 -27.33 7.44
CA VAL A 429 7.07 -26.59 8.58
C VAL A 429 6.13 -26.82 9.76
N ARG A 430 6.60 -27.56 10.76
CA ARG A 430 5.80 -27.93 11.93
C ARG A 430 5.96 -26.92 13.05
N VAL A 431 4.83 -26.47 13.60
CA VAL A 431 4.75 -25.53 14.73
C VAL A 431 3.69 -26.00 15.72
N PRO A 432 3.71 -25.56 16.98
CA PRO A 432 2.67 -25.91 17.94
C PRO A 432 1.27 -25.47 17.52
N LYS A 433 1.18 -24.36 16.77
CA LYS A 433 -0.09 -23.80 16.28
C LYS A 433 0.18 -22.79 15.15
N CYS A 434 -0.40 -23.00 13.99
CA CYS A 434 -0.24 -22.11 12.83
C CYS A 434 -0.99 -20.80 13.01
N ILE A 435 -2.30 -20.88 13.27
CA ILE A 435 -3.20 -19.73 13.36
C ILE A 435 -4.19 -19.89 14.50
N GLU A 436 -4.64 -18.77 15.06
CA GLU A 436 -5.66 -18.69 16.12
C GLU A 436 -7.01 -18.25 15.53
N ASN A 437 -8.09 -18.85 15.99
CA ASN A 437 -9.44 -18.44 15.60
C ASN A 437 -9.73 -17.01 16.06
N GLY A 438 -10.45 -16.25 15.25
CA GLY A 438 -10.81 -14.87 15.53
C GLY A 438 -9.66 -13.87 15.41
N ARG A 439 -8.47 -14.30 14.95
CA ARG A 439 -7.33 -13.43 14.70
C ARG A 439 -7.11 -13.28 13.20
N THR A 440 -6.87 -12.03 12.76
CA THR A 440 -6.58 -11.73 11.36
C THR A 440 -5.12 -12.01 11.03
N TYR A 441 -4.91 -12.64 9.90
CA TYR A 441 -3.59 -12.98 9.33
C TYR A 441 -3.46 -12.44 7.92
N VAL A 442 -2.23 -12.18 7.54
CA VAL A 442 -1.85 -11.86 6.16
C VAL A 442 -1.00 -13.01 5.64
N SER A 443 -1.49 -13.71 4.65
CA SER A 443 -0.71 -14.70 3.89
C SER A 443 -0.28 -14.11 2.56
N ILE A 444 0.97 -14.29 2.18
CA ILE A 444 1.49 -13.88 0.88
C ILE A 444 2.24 -15.05 0.28
N VAL A 445 1.82 -15.48 -0.90
CA VAL A 445 2.63 -16.38 -1.72
C VAL A 445 3.35 -15.56 -2.77
N LYS A 446 4.68 -15.53 -2.71
CA LYS A 446 5.51 -14.85 -3.68
C LYS A 446 5.95 -15.83 -4.76
N VAL A 447 5.57 -15.55 -5.98
CA VAL A 447 5.94 -16.34 -7.16
C VAL A 447 7.00 -15.59 -7.93
N ARG A 448 8.15 -16.22 -8.10
CA ARG A 448 9.30 -15.71 -8.85
C ARG A 448 9.77 -16.76 -9.85
N LYS A 449 10.52 -16.35 -10.83
CA LYS A 449 11.04 -17.25 -11.86
C LYS A 449 11.88 -18.36 -11.21
N GLY A 450 11.29 -19.57 -11.16
CA GLY A 450 11.92 -20.74 -10.55
C GLY A 450 11.81 -20.85 -9.03
N ARG A 451 10.99 -20.03 -8.36
CA ARG A 451 10.83 -20.10 -6.89
C ARG A 451 9.42 -19.72 -6.46
N ILE A 452 8.93 -20.42 -5.44
CA ILE A 452 7.72 -20.05 -4.71
C ILE A 452 8.03 -19.92 -3.21
N GLU A 453 7.44 -18.91 -2.57
CA GLU A 453 7.66 -18.64 -1.15
C GLU A 453 6.33 -18.40 -0.45
N GLY A 454 6.12 -19.08 0.68
CA GLY A 454 4.98 -18.87 1.58
C GLY A 454 5.39 -17.98 2.76
N TRP A 455 4.67 -16.85 2.91
CA TRP A 455 4.88 -15.85 3.95
C TRP A 455 3.61 -15.71 4.79
N VAL A 456 3.75 -15.58 6.11
CA VAL A 456 2.64 -15.32 7.03
C VAL A 456 3.00 -14.17 7.95
N ASN A 457 2.16 -13.13 7.98
CA ASN A 457 2.38 -11.91 8.77
C ASN A 457 3.77 -11.30 8.59
N GLY A 458 4.25 -11.25 7.33
CA GLY A 458 5.55 -10.68 6.98
C GLY A 458 6.75 -11.57 7.27
N GLN A 459 6.57 -12.78 7.76
CA GLN A 459 7.64 -13.75 8.00
C GLN A 459 7.67 -14.81 6.91
N LEU A 460 8.86 -15.08 6.34
CA LEU A 460 9.07 -16.21 5.45
C LEU A 460 8.91 -17.51 6.26
N VAL A 461 7.96 -18.33 5.87
CA VAL A 461 7.73 -19.66 6.46
C VAL A 461 8.44 -20.74 5.67
N LYS A 462 8.29 -20.74 4.34
CA LYS A 462 8.88 -21.74 3.47
C LYS A 462 9.23 -21.15 2.11
N SER A 463 10.39 -21.54 1.59
CA SER A 463 10.83 -21.27 0.21
C SER A 463 11.12 -22.58 -0.50
N ILE A 464 10.70 -22.70 -1.76
CA ILE A 464 10.91 -23.84 -2.64
C ILE A 464 11.54 -23.35 -3.94
N ASP A 465 12.72 -23.85 -4.27
CA ASP A 465 13.30 -23.72 -5.61
C ASP A 465 12.65 -24.77 -6.51
N VAL A 466 11.93 -24.31 -7.54
CA VAL A 466 11.06 -25.16 -8.38
C VAL A 466 11.78 -25.88 -9.52
N PRO A 467 12.95 -25.43 -10.07
CA PRO A 467 13.59 -26.13 -11.18
C PRO A 467 13.80 -27.63 -10.89
N GLY A 468 13.13 -28.47 -11.70
CA GLY A 468 13.17 -29.92 -11.55
C GLY A 468 12.07 -30.51 -10.65
N ILE A 469 11.21 -29.68 -10.07
CA ILE A 469 10.06 -30.08 -9.25
C ILE A 469 8.77 -29.87 -10.05
N ARG A 470 7.92 -30.89 -10.10
CA ARG A 470 6.58 -30.76 -10.66
C ARG A 470 5.60 -30.27 -9.58
N LEU A 471 4.91 -29.18 -9.89
CA LEU A 471 3.86 -28.65 -9.02
C LEU A 471 2.49 -29.15 -9.50
N SER A 472 1.59 -29.53 -8.58
CA SER A 472 0.23 -29.92 -8.87
C SER A 472 -0.71 -29.55 -7.73
N LEU A 473 -2.01 -29.51 -8.03
CA LEU A 473 -3.06 -29.44 -7.02
C LEU A 473 -3.58 -30.86 -6.74
N PRO A 474 -3.89 -31.20 -5.49
CA PRO A 474 -4.72 -32.36 -5.17
C PRO A 474 -6.07 -32.28 -5.87
N GLU A 475 -6.66 -33.44 -6.19
CA GLU A 475 -7.91 -33.52 -6.97
C GLU A 475 -9.05 -32.69 -6.38
N GLN A 476 -9.19 -32.70 -5.06
CA GLN A 476 -10.20 -31.92 -4.33
C GLN A 476 -10.02 -30.39 -4.43
N TRP A 477 -8.85 -29.90 -4.80
CA TRP A 477 -8.55 -28.48 -4.95
C TRP A 477 -8.54 -27.97 -6.40
N LEU A 478 -8.90 -28.81 -7.37
CA LEU A 478 -8.93 -28.40 -8.78
C LEU A 478 -9.95 -27.28 -9.00
N LEU A 479 -9.52 -26.26 -9.74
CA LEU A 479 -10.36 -25.14 -10.21
C LEU A 479 -10.98 -25.50 -11.57
N ARG A 480 -12.08 -24.83 -11.92
CA ARG A 480 -12.72 -25.01 -13.26
C ARG A 480 -11.80 -24.54 -14.38
N HIS A 481 -11.06 -23.47 -14.12
CA HIS A 481 -10.05 -22.89 -15.03
C HIS A 481 -8.68 -23.04 -14.37
N PRO A 482 -7.89 -24.03 -14.76
CA PRO A 482 -6.60 -24.33 -14.10
C PRO A 482 -5.58 -23.18 -14.15
N GLU A 483 -5.79 -22.23 -15.08
CA GLU A 483 -4.96 -21.03 -15.20
C GLU A 483 -5.28 -19.93 -14.17
N CYS A 484 -6.39 -20.05 -13.43
CA CYS A 484 -6.80 -19.08 -12.42
C CYS A 484 -6.14 -19.29 -11.07
N LEU A 485 -6.27 -18.26 -10.23
CA LEU A 485 -5.99 -18.35 -8.80
C LEU A 485 -7.23 -18.78 -8.02
N GLY A 486 -7.04 -19.22 -6.78
CA GLY A 486 -8.14 -19.57 -5.91
C GLY A 486 -7.81 -19.46 -4.43
N VAL A 487 -8.82 -19.51 -3.59
CA VAL A 487 -8.70 -19.71 -2.15
C VAL A 487 -9.70 -20.77 -1.68
N GLY A 488 -9.33 -21.47 -0.63
CA GLY A 488 -10.18 -22.50 -0.05
C GLY A 488 -9.99 -22.69 1.44
N THR A 489 -10.86 -23.52 2.03
CA THR A 489 -10.77 -23.90 3.44
C THR A 489 -11.22 -25.34 3.62
N PHE A 490 -10.61 -26.03 4.58
CA PHE A 490 -11.00 -27.37 4.98
C PHE A 490 -11.51 -27.34 6.41
N ASP A 491 -12.80 -27.67 6.62
CA ASP A 491 -13.47 -27.72 7.94
C ASP A 491 -13.14 -26.54 8.89
N SER A 492 -12.90 -25.37 8.29
CA SER A 492 -12.45 -24.18 9.02
C SER A 492 -13.07 -22.92 8.44
N PRO A 493 -14.31 -22.59 8.79
CA PRO A 493 -14.95 -21.35 8.34
C PRO A 493 -14.06 -20.14 8.49
N THR A 494 -13.85 -19.42 7.41
CA THR A 494 -12.89 -18.32 7.32
C THR A 494 -13.50 -17.13 6.59
N THR A 495 -13.31 -15.94 7.14
CA THR A 495 -13.64 -14.67 6.47
C THR A 495 -12.40 -14.12 5.78
N PHE A 496 -12.54 -13.71 4.52
CA PHE A 496 -11.52 -13.11 3.69
C PHE A 496 -11.81 -11.62 3.54
N HIS A 497 -10.91 -10.80 4.05
CA HIS A 497 -11.05 -9.34 4.10
C HIS A 497 -10.40 -8.64 2.90
N ALA A 498 -9.39 -9.27 2.29
CA ALA A 498 -8.78 -8.83 1.05
C ALA A 498 -8.18 -10.03 0.31
N ILE A 499 -8.31 -10.03 -1.02
CA ILE A 499 -7.67 -10.99 -1.92
C ILE A 499 -7.08 -10.18 -3.08
N GLU A 500 -5.76 -10.10 -3.14
CA GLU A 500 -5.05 -9.18 -4.03
C GLU A 500 -3.91 -9.88 -4.75
N VAL A 501 -3.66 -9.45 -5.99
CA VAL A 501 -2.43 -9.78 -6.71
C VAL A 501 -1.61 -8.52 -6.91
N ILE A 502 -0.36 -8.58 -6.53
CA ILE A 502 0.64 -7.55 -6.78
C ILE A 502 1.49 -8.04 -7.94
N GLU A 503 1.33 -7.43 -9.12
CA GLU A 503 2.10 -7.82 -10.32
C GLU A 503 3.56 -7.36 -10.18
N VAL A 504 4.51 -8.26 -10.36
CA VAL A 504 5.96 -7.99 -10.29
C VAL A 504 6.55 -7.94 -11.70
N THR A 505 6.42 -9.00 -12.48
CA THR A 505 6.80 -9.04 -13.91
C THR A 505 5.68 -9.66 -14.74
N GLY A 506 5.53 -9.17 -15.97
CA GLY A 506 4.41 -9.54 -16.81
C GLY A 506 3.11 -8.89 -16.33
N LYS A 507 2.08 -8.99 -17.16
CA LYS A 507 0.72 -8.55 -16.84
C LYS A 507 -0.18 -9.76 -16.75
N GLY A 508 -0.92 -9.83 -15.67
CA GLY A 508 -1.99 -10.79 -15.57
C GLY A 508 -3.23 -10.36 -16.39
N LYS A 509 -4.13 -11.28 -16.58
CA LYS A 509 -5.33 -11.12 -17.37
C LYS A 509 -6.55 -11.41 -16.51
N LEU A 510 -7.47 -10.44 -16.42
CA LEU A 510 -8.82 -10.71 -15.97
C LEU A 510 -9.55 -11.50 -17.04
N LEU A 511 -10.21 -12.59 -16.66
CA LEU A 511 -10.99 -13.40 -17.60
C LEU A 511 -12.36 -12.78 -17.88
N ARG A 512 -12.84 -11.92 -17.03
CA ARG A 512 -14.15 -11.23 -17.07
C ARG A 512 -14.17 -10.04 -16.12
#